data_31b24e4e3cc4e674869c3c77af36d66e
#
_entry.id   31b24e4e3cc4e674869c3c77af36d66e
#
_cell.length_a   1.000
_cell.length_b   1.000
_cell.length_c   1.000
_cell.angle_alpha   90.00
_cell.angle_beta   90.00
_cell.angle_gamma   90.00
#
_symmetry.space_group_name_H-M   'P 1'
#
loop_
_entity.id
_entity.type
_entity.pdbx_description
1 polymer ?
#
loop_
_entity_poly.entity_id
_entity_poly.type
_entity_poly.pdbx_seq_one_letter_code
_entity_poly.pdbx_strand_id
1 'polypeptide(L)'
;MKKFDCIFLDRDGTLNPDPGYINNILDYNFYDFTLPALKMMCKNNNRFCIVTNQSGVARGLIPIKNLNIINDFIKKEFSANNISLLDIYMCFDHPNNASIRRKPGSGMFLEAKKEYNIKLSKCLMVGDSIIDMEAGKNLGMETMLVLTGKGKETLKNFRDSKCITYFADNIYEGFRQLCR
;
A
#
# COMPACT_ATOMS: atom_id res chain seq x y z
N MET A 1 -6.42 11.92 16.96
CA MET A 1 -6.13 10.84 15.95
C MET A 1 -6.83 11.17 14.66
N LYS A 2 -6.11 11.20 13.56
CA LYS A 2 -6.63 11.56 12.23
C LYS A 2 -7.51 10.45 11.68
N LYS A 3 -8.66 10.80 11.09
CA LYS A 3 -9.58 9.88 10.44
C LYS A 3 -9.53 10.08 8.93
N PHE A 4 -9.32 8.99 8.19
CA PHE A 4 -9.40 8.92 6.75
C PHE A 4 -10.64 8.12 6.32
N ASP A 5 -11.14 8.37 5.13
CA ASP A 5 -12.22 7.56 4.56
C ASP A 5 -11.71 6.17 4.17
N CYS A 6 -10.49 6.12 3.63
CA CYS A 6 -9.72 4.89 3.43
C CYS A 6 -8.22 5.20 3.51
N ILE A 7 -7.44 4.24 3.98
CA ILE A 7 -5.97 4.26 3.90
C ILE A 7 -5.58 3.23 2.84
N PHE A 8 -5.03 3.70 1.74
CA PHE A 8 -4.45 2.85 0.70
C PHE A 8 -3.02 2.50 1.07
N LEU A 9 -2.69 1.23 0.97
CA LEU A 9 -1.40 0.67 1.37
C LEU A 9 -0.74 0.01 0.16
N ASP A 10 0.50 0.36 -0.15
CA ASP A 10 1.32 -0.55 -0.94
C ASP A 10 1.65 -1.79 -0.12
N ARG A 11 2.01 -2.89 -0.78
CA ARG A 11 2.28 -4.18 -0.13
C ARG A 11 3.78 -4.35 0.13
N ASP A 12 4.55 -4.59 -0.93
CA ASP A 12 5.95 -4.96 -0.85
C ASP A 12 6.82 -3.74 -0.53
N GLY A 13 7.67 -3.84 0.49
CA GLY A 13 8.44 -2.71 1.02
C GLY A 13 7.68 -1.84 2.03
N THR A 14 6.35 -1.99 2.14
CA THR A 14 5.50 -1.22 3.04
C THR A 14 4.92 -2.06 4.18
N LEU A 15 4.24 -3.15 3.86
CA LEU A 15 3.65 -4.09 4.84
C LEU A 15 4.58 -5.27 5.15
N ASN A 16 5.41 -5.64 4.19
CA ASN A 16 6.37 -6.74 4.22
C ASN A 16 7.66 -6.34 3.52
N PRO A 17 8.79 -7.02 3.80
CA PRO A 17 10.03 -6.84 3.03
C PRO A 17 9.79 -7.07 1.52
N ASP A 18 10.54 -6.35 0.68
CA ASP A 18 10.54 -6.52 -0.77
C ASP A 18 11.84 -7.21 -1.22
N PRO A 19 11.88 -8.54 -1.33
CA PRO A 19 13.03 -9.26 -1.87
C PRO A 19 13.06 -9.25 -3.41
N GLY A 20 12.15 -8.55 -4.07
CA GLY A 20 11.93 -8.50 -5.51
C GLY A 20 10.64 -9.20 -5.93
N TYR A 21 10.65 -10.52 -6.04
CA TYR A 21 9.46 -11.28 -6.45
C TYR A 21 9.12 -12.36 -5.42
N ILE A 22 8.05 -12.14 -4.67
CA ILE A 22 7.55 -13.14 -3.70
C ILE A 22 6.64 -14.11 -4.45
N ASN A 23 7.12 -15.33 -4.63
CA ASN A 23 6.43 -16.38 -5.39
C ASN A 23 5.88 -17.51 -4.51
N ASN A 24 6.23 -17.55 -3.24
CA ASN A 24 5.81 -18.58 -2.30
C ASN A 24 5.30 -17.93 -1.02
N ILE A 25 4.22 -18.50 -0.45
CA ILE A 25 3.69 -18.03 0.84
C ILE A 25 4.71 -18.17 1.98
N LEU A 26 5.62 -19.14 1.91
CA LEU A 26 6.68 -19.32 2.92
C LEU A 26 7.69 -18.17 2.95
N ASP A 27 7.78 -17.41 1.86
CA ASP A 27 8.66 -16.23 1.73
C ASP A 27 7.94 -14.93 2.10
N TYR A 28 6.62 -14.99 2.39
CA TYR A 28 5.82 -13.83 2.74
C TYR A 28 5.68 -13.69 4.25
N ASN A 29 6.24 -12.63 4.81
CA ASN A 29 6.09 -12.30 6.22
C ASN A 29 5.85 -10.79 6.36
N PHE A 30 4.87 -10.41 7.18
CA PHE A 30 4.74 -9.02 7.57
C PHE A 30 5.98 -8.53 8.33
N TYR A 31 6.25 -7.23 8.27
CA TYR A 31 7.11 -6.64 9.30
C TYR A 31 6.44 -6.75 10.66
N ASP A 32 7.21 -6.91 11.73
CA ASP A 32 6.70 -7.09 13.11
C ASP A 32 5.80 -5.93 13.55
N PHE A 33 6.05 -4.73 13.03
CA PHE A 33 5.28 -3.52 13.33
C PHE A 33 4.00 -3.37 12.50
N THR A 34 3.78 -4.15 11.44
CA THR A 34 2.68 -3.94 10.49
C THR A 34 1.31 -4.10 11.15
N LEU A 35 1.02 -5.28 11.70
CA LEU A 35 -0.28 -5.52 12.33
C LEU A 35 -0.55 -4.59 13.53
N PRO A 36 0.42 -4.31 14.43
CA PRO A 36 0.25 -3.31 15.48
C PRO A 36 -0.10 -1.91 14.95
N ALA A 37 0.54 -1.47 13.85
CA ALA A 37 0.27 -0.18 13.23
C ALA A 37 -1.16 -0.08 12.71
N LEU A 38 -1.60 -1.10 11.97
CA LEU A 38 -2.95 -1.15 11.39
C LEU A 38 -4.03 -1.21 12.48
N LYS A 39 -3.82 -2.00 13.54
CA LYS A 39 -4.72 -2.03 14.71
C LYS A 39 -4.86 -0.66 15.37
N MET A 40 -3.78 0.10 15.47
CA MET A 40 -3.81 1.45 16.04
C MET A 40 -4.76 2.35 15.23
N MET A 41 -4.69 2.31 13.90
CA MET A 41 -5.54 3.13 13.03
C MET A 41 -7.00 2.65 13.00
N CYS A 42 -7.26 1.35 13.19
CA CYS A 42 -8.63 0.81 13.30
C CYS A 42 -9.41 1.41 14.47
N LYS A 43 -8.75 1.80 15.58
CA LYS A 43 -9.40 2.44 16.74
C LYS A 43 -10.16 3.71 16.38
N ASN A 44 -9.84 4.34 15.25
CA ASN A 44 -10.52 5.53 14.73
C ASN A 44 -11.41 5.23 13.51
N ASN A 45 -11.86 3.98 13.36
CA ASN A 45 -12.69 3.52 12.24
C ASN A 45 -12.07 3.78 10.86
N ASN A 46 -10.74 3.74 10.75
CA ASN A 46 -10.08 3.74 9.46
C ASN A 46 -10.24 2.37 8.79
N ARG A 47 -10.48 2.38 7.48
CA ARG A 47 -10.58 1.20 6.61
C ARG A 47 -9.35 1.16 5.70
N PHE A 48 -8.98 0.00 5.21
CA PHE A 48 -7.81 -0.19 4.38
C PHE A 48 -8.14 -0.79 3.03
N CYS A 49 -7.43 -0.36 1.99
CA CYS A 49 -7.29 -1.06 0.72
C CYS A 49 -5.81 -1.31 0.45
N ILE A 50 -5.45 -2.48 -0.03
CA ILE A 50 -4.10 -2.73 -0.53
C ILE A 50 -4.10 -2.49 -2.04
N VAL A 51 -3.12 -1.73 -2.56
CA VAL A 51 -2.93 -1.43 -3.99
C VAL A 51 -1.49 -1.73 -4.39
N THR A 52 -1.26 -2.78 -5.16
CA THR A 52 0.09 -3.28 -5.42
C THR A 52 0.37 -3.58 -6.89
N ASN A 53 1.56 -3.19 -7.36
CA ASN A 53 2.05 -3.52 -8.70
C ASN A 53 2.79 -4.87 -8.67
N GLN A 54 2.25 -5.87 -9.34
CA GLN A 54 2.75 -7.24 -9.36
C GLN A 54 3.20 -7.67 -10.78
N SER A 55 4.18 -6.96 -11.33
CA SER A 55 4.68 -7.20 -12.69
C SER A 55 5.37 -8.55 -12.89
N GLY A 56 5.67 -9.27 -11.83
CA GLY A 56 6.20 -10.63 -11.90
C GLY A 56 5.27 -11.60 -12.65
N VAL A 57 3.96 -11.33 -12.66
CA VAL A 57 2.97 -12.10 -13.43
C VAL A 57 3.19 -11.91 -14.92
N ALA A 58 3.24 -10.66 -15.41
CA ALA A 58 3.49 -10.38 -16.84
C ALA A 58 4.87 -10.86 -17.31
N ARG A 59 5.82 -11.01 -16.39
CA ARG A 59 7.16 -11.55 -16.66
C ARG A 59 7.24 -13.07 -16.61
N GLY A 60 6.13 -13.76 -16.28
CA GLY A 60 6.11 -15.22 -16.10
C GLY A 60 6.85 -15.72 -14.85
N LEU A 61 7.22 -14.84 -13.93
CA LEU A 61 8.00 -15.18 -12.73
C LEU A 61 7.12 -15.62 -11.56
N ILE A 62 5.86 -15.16 -11.53
CA ILE A 62 4.91 -15.45 -10.46
C ILE A 62 3.60 -15.95 -11.06
N PRO A 63 3.20 -17.20 -10.79
CA PRO A 63 1.85 -17.67 -11.11
C PRO A 63 0.79 -16.90 -10.30
N ILE A 64 -0.30 -16.50 -10.95
CA ILE A 64 -1.42 -15.78 -10.29
C ILE A 64 -1.95 -16.55 -9.08
N LYS A 65 -2.02 -17.88 -9.16
CA LYS A 65 -2.46 -18.74 -8.05
C LYS A 65 -1.64 -18.52 -6.76
N ASN A 66 -0.33 -18.27 -6.89
CA ASN A 66 0.55 -18.07 -5.73
C ASN A 66 0.29 -16.71 -5.09
N LEU A 67 0.03 -15.67 -5.89
CA LEU A 67 -0.41 -14.37 -5.38
C LEU A 67 -1.76 -14.46 -4.68
N ASN A 68 -2.70 -15.25 -5.19
CA ASN A 68 -3.99 -15.45 -4.54
C ASN A 68 -3.83 -16.11 -3.17
N ILE A 69 -2.95 -17.11 -3.03
CA ILE A 69 -2.63 -17.73 -1.73
C ILE A 69 -2.08 -16.68 -0.74
N ILE A 70 -1.17 -15.81 -1.20
CA ILE A 70 -0.61 -14.73 -0.37
C ILE A 70 -1.73 -13.75 0.02
N ASN A 71 -2.60 -13.36 -0.90
CA ASN A 71 -3.71 -12.47 -0.61
C ASN A 71 -4.72 -13.08 0.38
N ASP A 72 -5.03 -14.36 0.25
CA ASP A 72 -5.90 -15.08 1.18
C ASP A 72 -5.29 -15.10 2.59
N PHE A 73 -3.98 -15.32 2.69
CA PHE A 73 -3.24 -15.22 3.94
C PHE A 73 -3.36 -13.80 4.53
N ILE A 74 -3.12 -12.75 3.74
CA ILE A 74 -3.25 -11.36 4.18
C ILE A 74 -4.67 -11.09 4.69
N LYS A 75 -5.71 -11.47 3.93
CA LYS A 75 -7.12 -11.31 4.31
C LYS A 75 -7.43 -12.03 5.63
N LYS A 76 -6.91 -13.24 5.82
CA LYS A 76 -7.05 -14.03 7.05
C LYS A 76 -6.40 -13.34 8.24
N GLU A 77 -5.15 -12.88 8.09
CA GLU A 77 -4.43 -12.19 9.16
C GLU A 77 -5.11 -10.86 9.55
N PHE A 78 -5.58 -10.08 8.58
CA PHE A 78 -6.32 -8.85 8.85
C PHE A 78 -7.62 -9.14 9.61
N SER A 79 -8.38 -10.14 9.18
CA SER A 79 -9.62 -10.57 9.86
C SER A 79 -9.35 -11.06 11.28
N ALA A 80 -8.36 -11.93 11.48
CA ALA A 80 -7.99 -12.45 12.79
C ALA A 80 -7.54 -11.35 13.77
N ASN A 81 -7.05 -10.24 13.24
CA ASN A 81 -6.60 -9.09 14.02
C ASN A 81 -7.62 -7.95 14.11
N ASN A 82 -8.86 -8.13 13.63
CA ASN A 82 -9.93 -7.12 13.56
C ASN A 82 -9.50 -5.86 12.80
N ILE A 83 -8.72 -6.02 11.72
CA ILE A 83 -8.30 -4.94 10.83
C ILE A 83 -9.29 -4.87 9.66
N SER A 84 -9.92 -3.69 9.47
CA SER A 84 -10.95 -3.47 8.45
C SER A 84 -10.33 -3.33 7.04
N LEU A 85 -10.00 -4.46 6.41
CA LEU A 85 -9.58 -4.51 5.01
C LEU A 85 -10.81 -4.54 4.11
N LEU A 86 -10.90 -3.59 3.17
CA LEU A 86 -11.94 -3.57 2.15
C LEU A 86 -11.62 -4.57 1.04
N ASP A 87 -10.47 -4.41 0.38
CA ASP A 87 -9.99 -5.37 -0.62
C ASP A 87 -8.50 -5.17 -0.95
N ILE A 88 -7.99 -6.05 -1.84
CA ILE A 88 -6.62 -6.05 -2.38
C ILE A 88 -6.71 -5.91 -3.90
N TYR A 89 -6.23 -4.79 -4.44
CA TYR A 89 -6.16 -4.51 -5.87
C TYR A 89 -4.74 -4.76 -6.38
N MET A 90 -4.62 -5.58 -7.41
CA MET A 90 -3.34 -5.92 -8.03
C MET A 90 -3.30 -5.44 -9.47
N CYS A 91 -2.18 -4.90 -9.89
CA CYS A 91 -1.88 -4.65 -11.30
C CYS A 91 -0.75 -5.57 -11.77
N PHE A 92 -1.00 -6.34 -12.81
CA PHE A 92 -0.04 -7.31 -13.36
C PHE A 92 0.78 -6.75 -14.52
N ASP A 93 0.51 -5.53 -14.95
CA ASP A 93 1.12 -4.94 -16.13
C ASP A 93 2.64 -4.93 -16.08
N HIS A 94 3.26 -5.24 -17.22
CA HIS A 94 4.68 -5.00 -17.39
C HIS A 94 4.95 -3.47 -17.39
N PRO A 95 6.04 -2.98 -16.76
CA PRO A 95 6.34 -1.54 -16.72
C PRO A 95 6.38 -0.86 -18.09
N ASN A 96 6.86 -1.55 -19.11
CA ASN A 96 6.97 -1.01 -20.48
C ASN A 96 5.64 -1.02 -21.26
N ASN A 97 4.59 -1.62 -20.71
CA ASN A 97 3.25 -1.66 -21.29
C ASN A 97 2.21 -1.47 -20.20
N ALA A 98 2.33 -0.35 -19.48
CA ALA A 98 1.51 -0.04 -18.34
C ALA A 98 0.14 0.53 -18.76
N SER A 99 -0.93 -0.07 -18.24
CA SER A 99 -2.27 0.52 -18.31
C SER A 99 -2.45 1.58 -17.21
N ILE A 100 -3.62 2.23 -17.19
CA ILE A 100 -4.03 3.13 -16.13
C ILE A 100 -4.08 2.45 -14.74
N ARG A 101 -4.16 1.12 -14.67
CA ARG A 101 -4.18 0.39 -13.40
C ARG A 101 -2.82 0.39 -12.68
N ARG A 102 -1.72 0.42 -13.44
CA ARG A 102 -0.38 0.39 -12.85
C ARG A 102 -0.05 1.72 -12.19
N LYS A 103 0.27 1.71 -10.87
CA LYS A 103 0.79 2.90 -10.17
C LYS A 103 2.03 3.46 -10.92
N PRO A 104 2.11 4.80 -11.15
CA PRO A 104 1.30 5.86 -10.53
C PRO A 104 -0.08 6.11 -11.19
N GLY A 105 -0.54 5.24 -12.09
CA GLY A 105 -1.89 5.30 -12.65
C GLY A 105 -2.99 5.14 -11.59
N SER A 106 -4.18 5.64 -11.91
CA SER A 106 -5.29 5.78 -10.97
C SER A 106 -6.26 4.59 -10.94
N GLY A 107 -6.13 3.61 -11.86
CA GLY A 107 -7.17 2.60 -12.10
C GLY A 107 -7.60 1.83 -10.86
N MET A 108 -6.66 1.24 -10.11
CA MET A 108 -6.97 0.48 -8.89
C MET A 108 -7.69 1.32 -7.83
N PHE A 109 -7.33 2.59 -7.70
CA PHE A 109 -7.97 3.52 -6.74
C PHE A 109 -9.39 3.90 -7.16
N LEU A 110 -9.63 4.07 -8.48
CA LEU A 110 -10.96 4.38 -9.01
C LEU A 110 -11.90 3.18 -8.92
N GLU A 111 -11.39 1.95 -9.05
CA GLU A 111 -12.13 0.72 -8.79
C GLU A 111 -12.58 0.67 -7.33
N ALA A 112 -11.65 0.84 -6.38
CA ALA A 112 -11.96 0.88 -4.95
C ALA A 112 -12.95 2.01 -4.61
N LYS A 113 -12.77 3.21 -5.20
CA LYS A 113 -13.69 4.33 -5.03
C LYS A 113 -15.11 3.96 -5.43
N LYS A 114 -15.27 3.30 -6.57
CA LYS A 114 -16.59 2.91 -7.11
C LYS A 114 -17.24 1.83 -6.24
N GLU A 115 -16.46 0.83 -5.84
CA GLU A 115 -16.97 -0.35 -5.12
C GLU A 115 -17.36 -0.02 -3.67
N TYR A 116 -16.54 0.79 -2.98
CA TYR A 116 -16.73 1.09 -1.56
C TYR A 116 -17.16 2.54 -1.28
N ASN A 117 -17.57 3.29 -2.32
CA ASN A 117 -18.01 4.70 -2.21
C ASN A 117 -16.96 5.58 -1.46
N ILE A 118 -15.68 5.44 -1.81
CA ILE A 118 -14.58 6.12 -1.15
C ILE A 118 -14.42 7.55 -1.68
N LYS A 119 -14.24 8.51 -0.76
CA LYS A 119 -13.92 9.90 -1.09
C LYS A 119 -12.40 10.09 -1.11
N LEU A 120 -11.77 9.96 -2.30
CA LEU A 120 -10.30 9.93 -2.45
C LEU A 120 -9.59 11.14 -1.82
N SER A 121 -10.18 12.35 -1.89
CA SER A 121 -9.59 13.55 -1.25
C SER A 121 -9.56 13.50 0.29
N LYS A 122 -10.17 12.49 0.91
CA LYS A 122 -10.14 12.22 2.35
C LYS A 122 -9.35 10.94 2.67
N CYS A 123 -8.52 10.49 1.75
CA CYS A 123 -7.73 9.27 1.89
C CYS A 123 -6.25 9.58 2.14
N LEU A 124 -5.55 8.56 2.60
CA LEU A 124 -4.09 8.53 2.72
C LEU A 124 -3.55 7.41 1.83
N MET A 125 -2.52 7.70 1.04
CA MET A 125 -1.70 6.68 0.38
C MET A 125 -0.41 6.48 1.16
N VAL A 126 -0.11 5.24 1.52
CA VAL A 126 1.13 4.85 2.23
C VAL A 126 1.91 3.89 1.33
N GLY A 127 3.18 4.19 1.12
CA GLY A 127 4.07 3.38 0.29
C GLY A 127 5.54 3.74 0.50
N ASP A 128 6.43 2.96 -0.08
CA ASP A 128 7.88 3.14 0.01
C ASP A 128 8.50 3.78 -1.25
N SER A 129 7.69 3.99 -2.28
CA SER A 129 8.17 4.43 -3.61
C SER A 129 7.55 5.75 -4.04
N ILE A 130 8.28 6.50 -4.88
CA ILE A 130 7.76 7.75 -5.45
C ILE A 130 6.48 7.53 -6.26
N ILE A 131 6.32 6.38 -6.93
CA ILE A 131 5.11 6.07 -7.70
C ILE A 131 3.85 5.97 -6.83
N ASP A 132 3.99 5.60 -5.55
CA ASP A 132 2.89 5.59 -4.59
C ASP A 132 2.51 7.02 -4.21
N MET A 133 3.51 7.85 -3.96
CA MET A 133 3.33 9.26 -3.63
C MET A 133 2.67 10.02 -4.77
N GLU A 134 3.13 9.81 -6.00
CA GLU A 134 2.55 10.41 -7.20
C GLU A 134 1.10 9.94 -7.41
N ALA A 135 0.83 8.64 -7.27
CA ALA A 135 -0.52 8.10 -7.39
C ALA A 135 -1.48 8.74 -6.40
N GLY A 136 -1.09 8.82 -5.12
CA GLY A 136 -1.90 9.47 -4.09
C GLY A 136 -2.12 10.95 -4.37
N LYS A 137 -1.05 11.68 -4.69
CA LYS A 137 -1.10 13.13 -4.96
C LYS A 137 -1.98 13.48 -6.16
N ASN A 138 -1.86 12.73 -7.26
CA ASN A 138 -2.66 12.93 -8.48
C ASN A 138 -4.16 12.73 -8.23
N LEU A 139 -4.53 11.99 -7.19
CA LEU A 139 -5.92 11.75 -6.78
C LEU A 139 -6.37 12.65 -5.62
N GLY A 140 -5.55 13.64 -5.23
CA GLY A 140 -5.85 14.59 -4.16
C GLY A 140 -5.78 14.01 -2.76
N MET A 141 -5.13 12.85 -2.58
CA MET A 141 -4.90 12.24 -1.27
C MET A 141 -3.76 12.90 -0.52
N GLU A 142 -3.73 12.73 0.78
CA GLU A 142 -2.48 12.83 1.53
C GLU A 142 -1.60 11.60 1.26
N THR A 143 -0.30 11.76 1.45
CA THR A 143 0.67 10.70 1.14
C THR A 143 1.64 10.54 2.29
N MET A 144 2.05 9.31 2.55
CA MET A 144 3.05 8.97 3.56
C MET A 144 4.10 8.04 2.97
N LEU A 145 5.32 8.53 2.85
CA LEU A 145 6.48 7.73 2.48
C LEU A 145 7.00 7.01 3.72
N VAL A 146 7.08 5.68 3.67
CA VAL A 146 7.75 4.88 4.70
C VAL A 146 9.17 4.54 4.26
N LEU A 147 10.15 4.63 5.17
CA LEU A 147 11.57 4.46 4.86
C LEU A 147 12.02 2.99 4.87
N THR A 148 11.08 2.06 4.91
CA THR A 148 11.28 0.64 4.61
C THR A 148 11.41 0.43 3.09
N GLY A 149 11.70 -0.79 2.65
CA GLY A 149 11.83 -1.09 1.23
C GLY A 149 12.78 -0.13 0.50
N LYS A 150 12.25 0.58 -0.50
CA LYS A 150 12.95 1.60 -1.29
C LYS A 150 12.88 3.00 -0.68
N GLY A 151 12.17 3.17 0.43
CA GLY A 151 11.81 4.47 0.97
C GLY A 151 12.98 5.40 1.28
N LYS A 152 14.10 4.85 1.80
CA LYS A 152 15.32 5.66 2.06
C LYS A 152 15.89 6.24 0.76
N GLU A 153 15.97 5.43 -0.30
CA GLU A 153 16.43 5.89 -1.61
C GLU A 153 15.43 6.87 -2.23
N THR A 154 14.14 6.59 -2.12
CA THR A 154 13.06 7.49 -2.56
C THR A 154 13.18 8.84 -1.87
N LEU A 155 13.32 8.89 -0.55
CA LEU A 155 13.47 10.15 0.18
C LEU A 155 14.73 10.91 -0.24
N LYS A 156 15.86 10.23 -0.42
CA LYS A 156 17.11 10.84 -0.86
C LYS A 156 16.96 11.53 -2.22
N ASN A 157 16.26 10.88 -3.16
CA ASN A 157 16.14 11.37 -4.54
C ASN A 157 14.99 12.37 -4.74
N PHE A 158 13.96 12.34 -3.88
CA PHE A 158 12.71 13.09 -4.05
C PHE A 158 12.29 13.86 -2.80
N ARG A 159 13.24 14.25 -1.93
CA ARG A 159 12.95 14.90 -0.64
C ARG A 159 12.10 16.15 -0.77
N ASP A 160 12.36 16.95 -1.80
CA ASP A 160 11.66 18.23 -2.04
C ASP A 160 10.40 18.05 -2.91
N SER A 161 10.01 16.82 -3.19
CA SER A 161 8.82 16.53 -3.98
C SER A 161 7.55 16.93 -3.22
N LYS A 162 6.71 17.73 -3.89
CA LYS A 162 5.37 18.08 -3.39
C LYS A 162 4.41 16.89 -3.30
N CYS A 163 4.84 15.71 -3.76
CA CYS A 163 4.05 14.49 -3.68
C CYS A 163 4.16 13.80 -2.31
N ILE A 164 5.13 14.17 -1.46
CA ILE A 164 5.32 13.60 -0.11
C ILE A 164 4.72 14.56 0.91
N THR A 165 3.62 14.16 1.56
CA THR A 165 2.99 14.93 2.65
C THR A 165 3.66 14.62 3.99
N TYR A 166 3.90 13.34 4.25
CA TYR A 166 4.56 12.83 5.47
C TYR A 166 5.63 11.84 5.09
N PHE A 167 6.61 11.66 5.96
CA PHE A 167 7.52 10.52 5.91
C PHE A 167 7.85 10.02 7.32
N ALA A 168 8.12 8.73 7.45
CA ALA A 168 8.45 8.08 8.72
C ALA A 168 9.31 6.82 8.48
N ASP A 169 10.03 6.39 9.51
CA ASP A 169 10.91 5.22 9.42
C ASP A 169 10.17 3.95 8.97
N ASN A 170 8.92 3.80 9.40
CA ASN A 170 8.03 2.69 9.04
C ASN A 170 6.57 3.10 9.26
N ILE A 171 5.64 2.22 8.87
CA ILE A 171 4.19 2.47 8.98
C ILE A 171 3.74 2.70 10.44
N TYR A 172 4.36 2.05 11.42
CA TYR A 172 4.01 2.23 12.83
C TYR A 172 4.34 3.63 13.33
N GLU A 173 5.56 4.11 13.07
CA GLU A 173 5.97 5.46 13.44
C GLU A 173 5.17 6.53 12.69
N GLY A 174 4.87 6.28 11.40
CA GLY A 174 4.00 7.17 10.63
C GLY A 174 2.60 7.30 11.21
N PHE A 175 1.97 6.19 11.55
CA PHE A 175 0.64 6.22 12.16
C PHE A 175 0.65 6.80 13.58
N ARG A 176 1.73 6.59 14.32
CA ARG A 176 1.92 7.27 15.63
C ARG A 176 1.93 8.79 15.48
N GLN A 177 2.56 9.34 14.44
CA GLN A 177 2.54 10.79 14.17
C GLN A 177 1.11 11.29 13.92
N LEU A 178 0.28 10.53 13.19
CA LEU A 178 -1.11 10.88 12.87
C LEU A 178 -2.08 10.69 14.06
N CYS A 179 -1.65 10.00 15.10
CA CYS A 179 -2.43 9.76 16.31
C CYS A 179 -2.24 10.83 17.38
N ARG A 180 -1.25 11.70 17.23
CA ARG A 180 -1.03 12.87 18.09
C ARG A 180 -1.96 13.99 17.68
#